data_495514554bceb0b1f58d38ef91f3c674
#
_entry.id   495514554bceb0b1f58d38ef91f3c674
#
_cell.length_a   1.000
_cell.length_b   1.000
_cell.length_c   1.000
_cell.angle_alpha   90.00
_cell.angle_beta   90.00
_cell.angle_gamma   90.00
#
_symmetry.space_group_name_H-M   'P 1'
#
loop_
_entity.id
_entity.type
_entity.pdbx_description
1 polymer ?
#
loop_
_entity_poly.entity_id
_entity_poly.type
_entity_poly.pdbx_seq_one_letter_code
_entity_poly.pdbx_strand_id
1 'polypeptide(L)' 'MNKFDFREALFCLECGLVVGLTLNGTERRYYMNQFGDIMCTPNGKEHLTYKVKEFKIDAIMSKEWKLFT' A
#
# COMPACT_ATOMS: atom_id res chain seq x y z
N MET A 1 -13.88 9.96 -5.80
CA MET A 1 -12.63 9.37 -5.28
C MET A 1 -12.06 8.40 -6.28
N ASN A 2 -10.82 8.60 -6.66
CA ASN A 2 -10.20 7.80 -7.71
C ASN A 2 -9.50 6.58 -7.14
N LYS A 3 -9.85 5.43 -7.69
CA LYS A 3 -9.16 4.19 -7.40
C LYS A 3 -8.29 3.84 -8.59
N PHE A 4 -7.22 3.11 -8.35
CA PHE A 4 -6.28 2.78 -9.41
C PHE A 4 -5.72 1.39 -9.22
N ASP A 5 -4.93 0.96 -10.19
CA ASP A 5 -4.40 -0.40 -10.18
C ASP A 5 -3.04 -0.45 -9.44
N PHE A 6 -2.51 -1.65 -9.37
CA PHE A 6 -1.26 -1.89 -8.66
C PHE A 6 -0.08 -1.14 -9.26
N ARG A 7 -0.04 -1.02 -10.59
CA ARG A 7 1.05 -0.30 -11.27
C ARG A 7 1.07 1.16 -10.84
N GLU A 8 -0.09 1.80 -10.80
CA GLU A 8 -0.19 3.18 -10.36
C GLU A 8 0.15 3.32 -8.89
N ALA A 9 -0.22 2.31 -8.08
CA ALA A 9 0.14 2.30 -6.67
C ALA A 9 1.66 2.28 -6.49
N LEU A 10 2.35 1.46 -7.26
CA LEU A 10 3.82 1.40 -7.22
C LEU A 10 4.43 2.74 -7.60
N PHE A 11 3.88 3.38 -8.63
CA PHE A 11 4.36 4.70 -9.03
C PHE A 11 4.21 5.71 -7.90
N CYS A 12 3.06 5.70 -7.23
CA CYS A 12 2.82 6.60 -6.11
C CYS A 12 3.82 6.35 -4.97
N LEU A 13 4.10 5.08 -4.68
CA LEU A 13 5.08 4.73 -3.65
C LEU A 13 6.46 5.28 -3.99
N GLU A 14 6.85 5.19 -5.26
CA GLU A 14 8.14 5.75 -5.69
C GLU A 14 8.18 7.27 -5.56
N CYS A 15 7.04 7.91 -5.64
CA CYS A 15 6.92 9.35 -5.46
C CYS A 15 6.84 9.77 -3.99
N GLY A 16 6.93 8.83 -3.07
CA GLY A 16 6.89 9.13 -1.64
C GLY A 16 5.48 9.28 -1.09
N LEU A 17 4.48 8.82 -1.80
CA LEU A 17 3.09 8.93 -1.38
C LEU A 17 2.66 7.67 -0.63
N VAL A 18 1.60 7.82 0.18
CA VAL A 18 1.01 6.70 0.91
C VAL A 18 -0.19 6.20 0.11
N VAL A 19 -0.21 4.91 -0.18
CA VAL A 19 -1.32 4.29 -0.89
C VAL A 19 -1.94 3.23 0.00
N GLY A 20 -3.17 2.88 -0.27
CA GLY A 20 -3.87 1.91 0.55
C GLY A 20 -4.77 0.99 -0.25
N LEU A 21 -5.10 -0.11 0.39
CA LEU A 21 -5.93 -1.15 -0.19
C LEU A 21 -6.65 -1.87 0.93
N THR A 22 -7.92 -2.18 0.72
CA THR A 22 -8.67 -2.99 1.66
C THR A 22 -8.83 -4.38 1.07
N LEU A 23 -8.31 -5.38 1.77
CA LEU A 23 -8.43 -6.78 1.38
C LEU A 23 -9.03 -7.55 2.53
N ASN A 24 -10.08 -8.31 2.24
CA ASN A 24 -10.74 -9.16 3.25
C ASN A 24 -11.08 -8.38 4.52
N GLY A 25 -11.57 -7.15 4.34
CA GLY A 25 -11.97 -6.31 5.46
C GLY A 25 -10.83 -5.65 6.21
N THR A 26 -9.60 -5.87 5.81
CA THR A 26 -8.45 -5.25 6.46
C THR A 26 -7.89 -4.16 5.55
N GLU A 27 -7.86 -2.93 6.07
CA GLU A 27 -7.25 -1.81 5.37
C GLU A 27 -5.75 -1.86 5.61
N ARG A 28 -4.99 -1.74 4.54
CA ARG A 28 -3.53 -1.69 4.61
C ARG A 28 -3.04 -0.45 3.93
N ARG A 29 -2.14 0.27 4.61
CA ARG A 29 -1.51 1.45 4.06
C ARG A 29 -0.05 1.15 3.82
N TYR A 30 0.45 1.56 2.67
CA TYR A 30 1.82 1.26 2.23
C TYR A 30 2.56 2.55 1.98
N TYR A 31 3.83 2.57 2.35
CA TYR A 31 4.72 3.69 2.06
C TYR A 31 6.13 3.17 1.87
N MET A 32 6.96 3.97 1.23
CA MET A 32 8.36 3.62 1.04
C MET A 32 9.19 4.41 2.04
N ASN A 33 10.04 3.72 2.80
CA ASN A 33 10.88 4.38 3.79
C ASN A 33 12.13 4.95 3.13
N GLN A 34 12.97 5.60 3.95
CA GLN A 34 14.17 6.25 3.43
C GLN A 34 15.19 5.29 2.83
N PHE A 35 15.08 4.01 3.12
CA PHE A 35 15.98 2.99 2.59
C PHE A 35 15.45 2.33 1.33
N GLY A 36 14.30 2.76 0.83
CA GLY A 36 13.69 2.19 -0.35
C GLY A 36 12.87 0.94 -0.10
N ASP A 37 12.63 0.61 1.16
CA ASP A 37 11.81 -0.54 1.52
C ASP A 37 10.34 -0.15 1.57
N ILE A 38 9.48 -1.04 1.10
CA ILE A 38 8.03 -0.83 1.19
C ILE A 38 7.55 -1.34 2.54
N MET A 39 6.88 -0.47 3.28
CA MET A 39 6.35 -0.78 4.59
C MET A 39 4.83 -0.82 4.53
N CYS A 40 4.23 -1.65 5.38
CA CYS A 40 2.78 -1.78 5.44
C CYS A 40 2.30 -1.57 6.87
N THR A 41 1.31 -0.70 7.03
CA THR A 41 0.67 -0.44 8.32
C THR A 41 -0.76 -0.95 8.24
N PRO A 42 -1.08 -2.07 8.92
CA PRO A 42 -2.43 -2.63 8.87
C PRO A 42 -3.37 -1.84 9.78
N ASN A 43 -4.56 -1.52 9.27
CA ASN A 43 -5.64 -0.87 10.02
C ASN A 43 -5.20 0.40 10.77
N GLY A 44 -4.21 1.11 10.25
CA GLY A 44 -3.70 2.32 10.89
C GLY A 44 -2.96 2.09 12.19
N LYS A 45 -2.61 0.84 12.51
CA LYS A 45 -1.91 0.50 13.74
C LYS A 45 -0.40 0.53 13.50
N GLU A 46 0.21 1.68 13.75
CA GLU A 46 1.61 1.90 13.43
C GLU A 46 2.56 0.91 14.13
N HIS A 47 2.20 0.48 15.33
CA HIS A 47 3.04 -0.47 16.07
C HIS A 47 3.09 -1.85 15.40
N LEU A 48 2.20 -2.12 14.45
CA LEU A 48 2.18 -3.37 13.70
C LEU A 48 2.80 -3.23 12.31
N THR A 49 3.43 -2.10 12.02
CA THR A 49 4.06 -1.85 10.72
C THR A 49 5.15 -2.89 10.45
N TYR A 50 5.17 -3.41 9.24
CA TYR A 50 6.16 -4.42 8.86
C TYR A 50 6.67 -4.16 7.44
N LYS A 51 7.81 -4.74 7.13
CA LYS A 51 8.41 -4.64 5.80
C LYS A 51 7.73 -5.63 4.87
N VAL A 52 7.32 -5.14 3.71
CA VAL A 52 6.68 -5.98 2.69
C VAL A 52 7.76 -6.61 1.84
N LYS A 53 7.85 -7.93 1.88
CA LYS A 53 8.81 -8.68 1.05
C LYS A 53 8.24 -8.95 -0.33
N GLU A 54 6.94 -9.22 -0.39
CA GLU A 54 6.26 -9.44 -1.66
C GLU A 54 4.78 -9.12 -1.48
N PHE A 55 4.12 -8.77 -2.58
CA PHE A 55 2.68 -8.54 -2.57
C PHE A 55 1.95 -9.83 -2.93
N LYS A 56 0.83 -10.06 -2.26
CA LYS A 56 -0.02 -11.20 -2.61
C LYS A 56 -0.71 -10.93 -3.94
N ILE A 57 -1.08 -12.00 -4.62
CA ILE A 57 -1.69 -11.88 -5.94
C ILE A 57 -2.97 -11.04 -5.90
N ASP A 58 -3.73 -11.13 -4.81
CA ASP A 58 -4.95 -10.33 -4.65
C ASP A 58 -4.65 -8.84 -4.72
N ALA A 59 -3.57 -8.41 -4.08
CA ALA A 59 -3.16 -7.01 -4.10
C ALA A 59 -2.68 -6.59 -5.50
N ILE A 60 -1.91 -7.46 -6.15
CA ILE A 60 -1.38 -7.17 -7.48
C ILE A 60 -2.50 -7.02 -8.51
N MET A 61 -3.53 -7.84 -8.40
CA MET A 61 -4.64 -7.85 -9.35
C MET A 61 -5.73 -6.84 -9.02
N SER A 62 -5.65 -6.20 -7.86
CA SER A 62 -6.69 -5.28 -7.43
C SER A 62 -6.67 -3.97 -8.21
N LYS A 63 -7.84 -3.41 -8.45
CA LYS A 63 -8.02 -2.08 -9.01
C LYS A 63 -8.64 -1.15 -7.97
N GLU A 64 -8.56 -1.53 -6.71
CA GLU A 64 -9.16 -0.79 -5.59
C GLU A 64 -8.13 -0.01 -4.77
N TRP A 65 -6.93 0.14 -5.30
CA TRP A 65 -5.89 0.94 -4.65
C TRP A 65 -6.31 2.40 -4.62
N LYS A 66 -5.99 3.08 -3.55
CA LYS A 66 -6.33 4.49 -3.42
C LYS A 66 -5.22 5.24 -2.70
N LEU A 67 -5.23 6.56 -2.87
CA LEU A 67 -4.23 7.43 -2.26
C LEU A 67 -4.70 7.80 -0.85
N PHE A 68 -3.76 7.74 0.10
CA PHE A 68 -3.96 8.24 1.46
C PHE A 68 -3.05 9.45 1.65
N THR A 69 -3.64 10.59 1.89
CA THR A 69 -2.85 11.80 2.09
C THR A 69 -3.20 12.46 3.41
#